data_f9356b266d37e9f726170e8bd112eb22
#
_entry.id   f9356b266d37e9f726170e8bd112eb22
#
_cell.length_a   1.000
_cell.length_b   1.000
_cell.length_c   1.000
_cell.angle_alpha   90.00
_cell.angle_beta   90.00
_cell.angle_gamma   90.00
#
_symmetry.space_group_name_H-M   'P 1'
#
loop_
_entity.id
_entity.type
_entity.pdbx_description
1 polymer ?
#
loop_
_entity_poly.entity_id
_entity_poly.type
_entity_poly.pdbx_seq_one_letter_code
_entity_poly.pdbx_strand_id
1 'polypeptide(L)'
;MKIGTPLSPSATRVMLLGSGELGKEVIIALQRLGVEVIAVDRYPNAPGHQVAHRAHVINMADGAALLALVQQERPHIIVPEIEAIATDMLLLIE
;
A
#
# COMPACT_ATOMS: atom_id res chain seq x y z
N MET A 1 -20.34 -7.49 0.51
CA MET A 1 -19.42 -6.36 0.35
C MET A 1 -19.13 -6.12 -1.12
N LYS A 2 -19.21 -4.89 -1.56
CA LYS A 2 -18.83 -4.52 -2.92
C LYS A 2 -17.37 -4.10 -2.96
N ILE A 3 -16.59 -4.66 -3.85
CA ILE A 3 -15.16 -4.34 -3.97
C ILE A 3 -14.95 -3.14 -4.92
N GLY A 4 -15.82 -2.98 -5.91
CA GLY A 4 -15.67 -1.91 -6.88
C GLY A 4 -14.68 -2.25 -7.98
N THR A 5 -14.29 -1.23 -8.76
CA THR A 5 -13.42 -1.39 -9.92
C THR A 5 -12.10 -0.64 -9.69
N PRO A 6 -10.95 -1.32 -9.82
CA PRO A 6 -9.66 -0.65 -9.67
C PRO A 6 -9.52 0.55 -10.62
N LEU A 7 -8.79 1.57 -10.18
CA LEU A 7 -8.54 2.79 -10.94
C LEU A 7 -9.80 3.57 -11.28
N SER A 8 -10.85 3.43 -10.48
CA SER A 8 -12.10 4.17 -10.63
C SER A 8 -12.54 4.76 -9.29
N PRO A 9 -13.54 5.66 -9.27
CA PRO A 9 -14.05 6.20 -8.00
C PRO A 9 -14.65 5.16 -7.07
N SER A 10 -15.06 4.00 -7.59
CA SER A 10 -15.63 2.92 -6.78
C SER A 10 -14.58 1.96 -6.22
N ALA A 11 -13.30 2.15 -6.51
CA ALA A 11 -12.24 1.23 -6.12
C ALA A 11 -12.14 1.03 -4.62
N THR A 12 -11.90 -0.21 -4.20
CA THR A 12 -11.40 -0.49 -2.86
C THR A 12 -9.88 -0.44 -2.93
N ARG A 13 -9.26 0.46 -2.17
CA ARG A 13 -7.82 0.71 -2.21
C ARG A 13 -7.13 0.11 -1.00
N VAL A 14 -6.10 -0.69 -1.26
CA VAL A 14 -5.25 -1.30 -0.22
C VAL A 14 -3.83 -0.77 -0.41
N MET A 15 -3.25 -0.23 0.64
CA MET A 15 -1.86 0.21 0.66
C MET A 15 -1.03 -0.85 1.38
N LEU A 16 -0.02 -1.38 0.69
CA LEU A 16 0.89 -2.36 1.23
C LEU A 16 2.21 -1.68 1.59
N LEU A 17 2.56 -1.71 2.86
CA LEU A 17 3.81 -1.13 3.38
C LEU A 17 4.87 -2.21 3.42
N GLY A 18 5.81 -2.14 2.50
CA GLY A 18 6.78 -3.19 2.23
C GLY A 18 6.32 -4.03 1.04
N SER A 19 7.13 -4.08 0.00
CA SER A 19 6.71 -4.65 -1.28
C SER A 19 7.78 -5.59 -1.85
N GLY A 20 8.39 -6.42 -0.98
CA GLY A 20 9.34 -7.44 -1.37
C GLY A 20 8.68 -8.63 -2.05
N GLU A 21 9.36 -9.78 -2.03
CA GLU A 21 8.87 -11.00 -2.70
C GLU A 21 7.51 -11.45 -2.16
N LEU A 22 7.35 -11.48 -0.85
CA LEU A 22 6.07 -11.85 -0.24
C LEU A 22 5.00 -10.80 -0.54
N GLY A 23 5.37 -9.53 -0.49
CA GLY A 23 4.45 -8.44 -0.83
C GLY A 23 3.94 -8.55 -2.25
N LYS A 24 4.79 -8.93 -3.20
CA LYS A 24 4.39 -9.16 -4.58
C LYS A 24 3.29 -10.23 -4.67
N GLU A 25 3.43 -11.32 -3.95
CA GLU A 25 2.41 -12.37 -3.94
C GLU A 25 1.09 -11.87 -3.35
N VAL A 26 1.14 -11.10 -2.28
CA VAL A 26 -0.06 -10.50 -1.68
C VAL A 26 -0.74 -9.55 -2.66
N ILE A 27 0.02 -8.72 -3.38
CA ILE A 27 -0.53 -7.80 -4.38
C ILE A 27 -1.26 -8.55 -5.48
N ILE A 28 -0.64 -9.61 -6.01
CA ILE A 28 -1.27 -10.41 -7.05
C ILE A 28 -2.58 -11.03 -6.57
N ALA A 29 -2.60 -11.54 -5.34
CA ALA A 29 -3.80 -12.12 -4.77
C ALA A 29 -4.92 -11.09 -4.62
N LEU A 30 -4.59 -9.87 -4.16
CA LEU A 30 -5.54 -8.78 -4.02
C LEU A 30 -6.10 -8.35 -5.38
N GLN A 31 -5.25 -8.28 -6.40
CA GLN A 31 -5.68 -7.92 -7.74
C GLN A 31 -6.63 -8.94 -8.35
N ARG A 32 -6.47 -10.21 -8.02
CA ARG A 32 -7.41 -11.26 -8.44
C ARG A 32 -8.80 -11.04 -7.86
N LEU A 33 -8.90 -10.37 -6.72
CA LEU A 33 -10.17 -10.00 -6.10
C LEU A 33 -10.72 -8.68 -6.61
N GLY A 34 -10.03 -8.01 -7.51
CA GLY A 34 -10.47 -6.72 -8.04
C GLY A 34 -10.13 -5.53 -7.15
N VAL A 35 -9.14 -5.65 -6.29
CA VAL A 35 -8.70 -4.60 -5.38
C VAL A 35 -7.62 -3.75 -6.04
N GLU A 36 -7.70 -2.43 -5.88
CA GLU A 36 -6.65 -1.51 -6.32
C GLU A 36 -5.56 -1.47 -5.28
N VAL A 37 -4.31 -1.74 -5.68
CA VAL A 37 -3.19 -1.87 -4.75
C VAL A 37 -2.16 -0.76 -4.96
N ILE A 38 -1.77 -0.14 -3.84
CA ILE A 38 -0.72 0.87 -3.77
C ILE A 38 0.44 0.25 -3.01
N ALA A 39 1.59 0.07 -3.67
CA ALA A 39 2.76 -0.55 -3.07
C ALA A 39 3.74 0.51 -2.60
N VAL A 40 4.22 0.40 -1.37
CA VAL A 40 5.15 1.35 -0.77
C VAL A 40 6.38 0.60 -0.28
N ASP A 41 7.56 1.10 -0.62
CA ASP A 41 8.81 0.57 -0.09
C ASP A 41 9.84 1.70 0.00
N ARG A 42 10.99 1.41 0.60
CA ARG A 42 12.07 2.38 0.80
C ARG A 42 13.06 2.46 -0.36
N TYR A 43 12.93 1.58 -1.36
CA TYR A 43 13.80 1.60 -2.54
C TYR A 43 12.96 1.42 -3.81
N PRO A 44 13.43 1.95 -4.95
CA PRO A 44 12.69 1.86 -6.19
C PRO A 44 12.71 0.44 -6.76
N ASN A 45 11.67 0.12 -7.52
CA ASN A 45 11.56 -1.15 -8.23
C ASN A 45 11.61 -2.38 -7.32
N ALA A 46 11.10 -2.27 -6.08
CA ALA A 46 10.89 -3.45 -5.25
C ALA A 46 9.99 -4.45 -5.99
N PRO A 47 10.09 -5.76 -5.72
CA PRO A 47 9.31 -6.75 -6.45
C PRO A 47 7.81 -6.42 -6.55
N GLY A 48 7.19 -5.97 -5.47
CA GLY A 48 5.79 -5.59 -5.47
C GLY A 48 5.48 -4.35 -6.30
N HIS A 49 6.44 -3.42 -6.44
CA HIS A 49 6.26 -2.24 -7.27
C HIS A 49 6.02 -2.57 -8.73
N GLN A 50 6.52 -3.69 -9.18
CA GLN A 50 6.42 -4.12 -10.58
C GLN A 50 5.01 -4.56 -10.95
N VAL A 51 4.19 -4.91 -9.98
CA VAL A 51 2.85 -5.47 -10.22
C VAL A 51 1.71 -4.62 -9.63
N ALA A 52 2.01 -3.64 -8.78
CA ALA A 52 0.99 -2.79 -8.17
C ALA A 52 0.40 -1.79 -9.16
N HIS A 53 -0.79 -1.28 -8.88
CA HIS A 53 -1.40 -0.21 -9.68
C HIS A 53 -0.62 1.10 -9.55
N ARG A 54 -0.15 1.41 -8.34
CA ARG A 54 0.74 2.55 -8.09
C ARG A 54 1.83 2.14 -7.12
N ALA A 55 2.98 2.79 -7.22
CA ALA A 55 4.14 2.50 -6.37
C ALA A 55 4.75 3.80 -5.85
N HIS A 56 5.17 3.78 -4.59
CA HIS A 56 5.82 4.92 -3.95
C HIS A 56 7.08 4.48 -3.23
N VAL A 57 8.07 5.36 -3.24
CA VAL A 57 9.34 5.16 -2.54
C VAL A 57 9.45 6.22 -1.45
N ILE A 58 9.35 5.80 -0.19
CA ILE A 58 9.50 6.70 0.96
C ILE A 58 10.28 6.00 2.06
N ASN A 59 10.78 6.79 3.01
CA ASN A 59 11.30 6.25 4.27
C ASN A 59 10.09 5.94 5.17
N MET A 60 9.72 4.68 5.25
CA MET A 60 8.53 4.25 6.00
C MET A 60 8.68 4.41 7.52
N ALA A 61 9.89 4.65 8.02
CA ALA A 61 10.11 5.01 9.42
C ALA A 61 9.85 6.50 9.68
N ASP A 62 9.70 7.31 8.64
CA ASP A 62 9.35 8.73 8.74
C ASP A 62 7.82 8.85 8.82
N GLY A 63 7.31 9.09 10.03
CA GLY A 63 5.86 9.17 10.24
C GLY A 63 5.19 10.28 9.46
N ALA A 64 5.86 11.42 9.28
CA ALA A 64 5.30 12.54 8.52
C ALA A 64 5.17 12.19 7.04
N ALA A 65 6.17 11.53 6.45
CA ALA A 65 6.12 11.11 5.06
C ALA A 65 5.03 10.06 4.84
N LEU A 66 4.90 9.11 5.75
CA LEU A 66 3.87 8.08 5.69
C LEU A 66 2.47 8.69 5.78
N LEU A 67 2.26 9.60 6.73
CA LEU A 67 0.97 10.27 6.89
C LEU A 67 0.58 11.05 5.64
N ALA A 68 1.53 11.80 5.06
CA ALA A 68 1.27 12.56 3.83
C ALA A 68 0.86 11.65 2.68
N LEU A 69 1.52 10.49 2.54
CA LEU A 69 1.18 9.54 1.50
C LEU A 69 -0.21 8.93 1.70
N VAL A 70 -0.57 8.59 2.93
CA VAL A 70 -1.90 8.06 3.25
C VAL A 70 -2.98 9.10 2.92
N GLN A 71 -2.75 10.36 3.25
CA GLN A 71 -3.69 11.44 2.94
C GLN A 71 -3.83 11.65 1.43
N GLN A 72 -2.77 11.46 0.68
CA GLN A 72 -2.79 11.59 -0.78
C GLN A 72 -3.53 10.43 -1.43
N GLU A 73 -3.25 9.20 -1.03
CA GLU A 73 -3.79 8.00 -1.67
C GLU A 73 -5.16 7.58 -1.12
N ARG A 74 -5.46 7.92 0.12
CA ARG A 74 -6.74 7.57 0.78
C ARG A 74 -7.07 6.08 0.71
N PRO A 75 -6.17 5.20 1.18
CA PRO A 75 -6.47 3.78 1.18
C PRO A 75 -7.57 3.44 2.17
N HIS A 76 -8.33 2.40 1.87
CA HIS A 76 -9.33 1.86 2.79
C HIS A 76 -8.69 0.96 3.84
N ILE A 77 -7.64 0.25 3.44
CA ILE A 77 -6.93 -0.71 4.30
C ILE A 77 -5.44 -0.48 4.11
N ILE A 78 -4.69 -0.52 5.22
CA ILE A 78 -3.23 -0.44 5.21
C ILE A 78 -2.71 -1.76 5.76
N VAL A 79 -1.86 -2.44 5.00
CA VAL A 79 -1.28 -3.72 5.38
C VAL A 79 0.23 -3.54 5.59
N PRO A 80 0.72 -3.58 6.83
CA PRO A 80 2.15 -3.51 7.09
C PRO A 80 2.80 -4.88 6.87
N GLU A 81 3.96 -4.89 6.23
CA GLU A 81 4.76 -6.10 6.01
C GLU A 81 6.11 -6.01 6.68
N ILE A 82 6.66 -4.81 6.84
CA ILE A 82 7.98 -4.59 7.40
C ILE A 82 7.86 -4.13 8.85
N GLU A 83 8.67 -4.71 9.76
CA GLU A 83 8.65 -4.36 11.17
C GLU A 83 9.12 -2.92 11.44
N ALA A 84 9.96 -2.35 10.58
CA ALA A 84 10.56 -1.03 10.79
C ALA A 84 9.72 0.14 10.26
N ILE A 85 8.40 0.02 10.23
CA ILE A 85 7.52 1.12 9.82
C ILE A 85 7.13 1.96 11.05
N ALA A 86 6.58 3.15 10.79
CA ALA A 86 6.11 4.06 11.86
C ALA A 86 4.74 3.59 12.37
N THR A 87 4.73 2.56 13.21
CA THR A 87 3.49 1.94 13.68
C THR A 87 2.61 2.89 14.51
N ASP A 88 3.20 3.80 15.26
CA ASP A 88 2.44 4.80 16.02
C ASP A 88 1.58 5.66 15.08
N MET A 89 2.11 5.97 13.91
CA MET A 89 1.37 6.74 12.91
C MET A 89 0.22 5.92 12.33
N LEU A 90 0.38 4.62 12.17
CA LEU A 90 -0.70 3.76 11.70
C LEU A 90 -1.87 3.72 12.68
N LEU A 91 -1.60 3.77 13.97
CA LEU A 91 -2.65 3.81 14.99
C LEU A 91 -3.47 5.10 14.91
N LEU A 92 -2.85 6.21 14.52
CA LEU A 92 -3.54 7.49 14.34
C LEU A 92 -4.41 7.52 13.08
N ILE A 93 -4.06 6.74 12.07
CA ILE A 93 -4.74 6.73 10.77
C ILE A 93 -5.98 5.83 10.80
N GLU A 94 -5.92 4.77 11.57
CA GLU A 94 -7.07 3.89 11.73
C GLU A 94 -8.24 4.62 12.39
#